data_3400b54317ed511d8fcdbfa39c57e576
#
_entry.id   3400b54317ed511d8fcdbfa39c57e576
#
_cell.length_a   1.000
_cell.length_b   1.000
_cell.length_c   1.000
_cell.angle_alpha   90.00
_cell.angle_beta   90.00
_cell.angle_gamma   90.00
#
_symmetry.space_group_name_H-M   'P 1'
#
loop_
_entity.id
_entity.type
_entity.pdbx_description
1 polymer ?
#
loop_
_entity_poly.entity_id
_entity_poly.type
_entity_poly.pdbx_seq_one_letter_code
_entity_poly.pdbx_strand_id
1 'polypeptide(L)'
;FLGIVAVLIIIFLIWQFTTTLVVIFALASIFYTLTSLYKLVAGYSALEHRYLIDTSPEALDLMDERTLPMYTILVPLFREAAVIPYLVQGINSLDYPKTKLDVRLLCEEEDDETYQAIIDQDLPPHFNPIIVPASDPQTKPKACNYGLQGAKGEYVVIYDAEDRPDPAQLKKAVLMFDNVDESIVCIQAKLNFFNQQTNFLTRWFSIEYSMLFDLVLPGLDARKDPIPLGGTSNHIKLKELVEVGAWDPYNVTEDADLGVRLHQAGYRTTMMN
;
A
#
# COMPACT_ATOMS: atom_id res chain seq x y z
N PHE A 1 25.23 20.98 -2.63
CA PHE A 1 26.07 19.78 -2.83
C PHE A 1 25.85 19.19 -4.21
N LEU A 2 24.61 18.81 -4.59
CA LEU A 2 24.29 18.23 -5.90
C LEU A 2 24.70 19.11 -7.09
N GLY A 3 24.56 20.43 -7.00
CA GLY A 3 24.97 21.36 -8.04
C GLY A 3 26.50 21.37 -8.26
N ILE A 4 27.28 21.28 -7.18
CA ILE A 4 28.75 21.22 -7.28
C ILE A 4 29.19 19.90 -7.95
N VAL A 5 28.58 18.78 -7.57
CA VAL A 5 28.87 17.48 -8.18
C VAL A 5 28.53 17.49 -9.67
N ALA A 6 27.38 18.05 -10.06
CA ALA A 6 26.99 18.16 -11.47
C ALA A 6 27.99 19.02 -12.28
N VAL A 7 28.44 20.16 -11.74
CA VAL A 7 29.46 21.01 -12.39
C VAL A 7 30.78 20.26 -12.55
N LEU A 8 31.25 19.56 -11.53
CA LEU A 8 32.47 18.76 -11.62
C LEU A 8 32.36 17.66 -12.69
N ILE A 9 31.24 16.95 -12.75
CA ILE A 9 31.00 15.94 -13.78
C ILE A 9 31.06 16.58 -15.18
N ILE A 10 30.43 17.74 -15.38
CA ILE A 10 30.47 18.45 -16.66
C ILE A 10 31.91 18.86 -17.04
N ILE A 11 32.70 19.39 -16.11
CA ILE A 11 34.10 19.77 -16.35
C ILE A 11 34.90 18.52 -16.78
N PHE A 12 34.76 17.41 -16.05
CA PHE A 12 35.44 16.17 -16.38
C PHE A 12 34.99 15.57 -17.74
N LEU A 13 33.69 15.66 -18.05
CA LEU A 13 33.17 15.24 -19.37
C LEU A 13 33.77 16.04 -20.52
N ILE A 14 34.02 17.36 -20.33
CA ILE A 14 34.64 18.20 -21.34
C ILE A 14 36.14 17.85 -21.51
N TRP A 15 36.84 17.57 -20.42
CA TRP A 15 38.29 17.38 -20.41
C TRP A 15 38.71 15.93 -20.72
N GLN A 16 37.99 14.94 -20.13
CA GLN A 16 38.34 13.50 -20.22
C GLN A 16 37.08 12.67 -20.48
N PHE A 17 36.42 12.91 -21.60
CA PHE A 17 35.09 12.32 -21.92
C PHE A 17 35.03 10.81 -21.72
N THR A 18 35.94 10.06 -22.36
CA THR A 18 35.94 8.59 -22.31
C THR A 18 36.18 8.08 -20.87
N THR A 19 37.18 8.65 -20.18
CA THR A 19 37.51 8.24 -18.80
C THR A 19 36.35 8.52 -17.85
N THR A 20 35.71 9.68 -18.00
CA THR A 20 34.55 10.07 -17.14
C THR A 20 33.40 9.12 -17.38
N LEU A 21 33.06 8.77 -18.63
CA LEU A 21 32.00 7.82 -18.90
C LEU A 21 32.33 6.42 -18.31
N VAL A 22 33.55 5.93 -18.48
CA VAL A 22 33.96 4.63 -17.92
C VAL A 22 33.81 4.63 -16.41
N VAL A 23 34.21 5.70 -15.72
CA VAL A 23 34.04 5.81 -14.25
C VAL A 23 32.56 5.85 -13.86
N ILE A 24 31.74 6.63 -14.56
CA ILE A 24 30.28 6.68 -14.29
C ILE A 24 29.65 5.29 -14.48
N PHE A 25 29.94 4.62 -15.60
CA PHE A 25 29.43 3.28 -15.85
C PHE A 25 29.92 2.25 -14.84
N ALA A 26 31.19 2.32 -14.42
CA ALA A 26 31.74 1.44 -13.40
C ALA A 26 31.04 1.63 -12.05
N LEU A 27 30.85 2.88 -11.62
CA LEU A 27 30.12 3.19 -10.37
C LEU A 27 28.65 2.75 -10.44
N ALA A 28 27.96 3.02 -11.54
CA ALA A 28 26.59 2.56 -11.76
C ALA A 28 26.48 1.03 -11.76
N SER A 29 27.45 0.33 -12.39
CA SER A 29 27.48 -1.13 -12.42
C SER A 29 27.73 -1.73 -11.03
N ILE A 30 28.65 -1.14 -10.26
CA ILE A 30 28.89 -1.56 -8.87
C ILE A 30 27.62 -1.35 -8.03
N PHE A 31 26.99 -0.19 -8.10
CA PHE A 31 25.75 0.10 -7.39
C PHE A 31 24.63 -0.89 -7.76
N TYR A 32 24.43 -1.13 -9.06
CA TYR A 32 23.46 -2.09 -9.56
C TYR A 32 23.75 -3.52 -9.08
N THR A 33 25.01 -3.93 -9.10
CA THR A 33 25.43 -5.26 -8.62
C THR A 33 25.15 -5.42 -7.12
N LEU A 34 25.49 -4.41 -6.31
CA LEU A 34 25.25 -4.43 -4.87
C LEU A 34 23.75 -4.46 -4.54
N THR A 35 22.94 -3.66 -5.23
CA THR A 35 21.48 -3.67 -5.01
C THR A 35 20.83 -4.98 -5.48
N SER A 36 21.32 -5.58 -6.58
CA SER A 36 20.86 -6.88 -7.06
C SER A 36 21.24 -8.00 -6.09
N LEU A 37 22.46 -7.98 -5.55
CA LEU A 37 22.90 -8.94 -4.55
C LEU A 37 22.07 -8.79 -3.25
N TYR A 38 21.79 -7.57 -2.83
CA TYR A 38 20.93 -7.33 -1.67
C TYR A 38 19.54 -7.92 -1.87
N LYS A 39 18.91 -7.72 -3.04
CA LYS A 39 17.61 -8.33 -3.39
C LYS A 39 17.66 -9.86 -3.38
N LEU A 40 18.76 -10.47 -3.86
CA LEU A 40 18.94 -11.92 -3.82
C LEU A 40 19.04 -12.43 -2.37
N VAL A 41 19.79 -11.73 -1.51
CA VAL A 41 19.89 -12.08 -0.09
C VAL A 41 18.53 -11.93 0.60
N ALA A 42 17.78 -10.87 0.32
CA ALA A 42 16.42 -10.70 0.82
C ALA A 42 15.52 -11.87 0.37
N GLY A 43 15.52 -12.19 -0.93
CA GLY A 43 14.75 -13.32 -1.46
C GLY A 43 15.11 -14.66 -0.82
N TYR A 44 16.39 -14.91 -0.54
CA TYR A 44 16.82 -16.09 0.19
C TYR A 44 16.26 -16.12 1.62
N SER A 45 16.31 -14.97 2.32
CA SER A 45 15.72 -14.84 3.65
C SER A 45 14.22 -15.11 3.69
N ALA A 46 13.49 -14.73 2.63
CA ALA A 46 12.06 -15.02 2.49
C ALA A 46 11.78 -16.53 2.42
N LEU A 47 12.65 -17.31 1.75
CA LEU A 47 12.49 -18.77 1.62
C LEU A 47 12.71 -19.51 2.96
N GLU A 48 13.55 -18.97 3.84
CA GLU A 48 13.80 -19.52 5.18
C GLU A 48 12.73 -19.08 6.17
N HIS A 49 12.13 -17.90 5.95
CA HIS A 49 11.13 -17.32 6.84
C HIS A 49 9.73 -17.76 6.41
N ARG A 50 9.19 -18.78 7.07
CA ARG A 50 7.81 -19.19 6.87
C ARG A 50 6.90 -18.21 7.62
N TYR A 51 5.80 -17.80 6.96
CA TYR A 51 4.74 -17.07 7.65
C TYR A 51 4.27 -17.89 8.86
N LEU A 52 4.47 -17.35 10.05
CA LEU A 52 4.21 -18.08 11.31
C LEU A 52 2.72 -18.09 11.67
N ILE A 53 1.93 -17.22 11.04
CA ILE A 53 0.51 -17.06 11.37
C ILE A 53 -0.33 -17.82 10.35
N ASP A 54 -1.11 -18.77 10.86
CA ASP A 54 -2.05 -19.53 10.07
C ASP A 54 -3.28 -18.67 9.77
N THR A 55 -3.45 -18.30 8.49
CA THR A 55 -4.61 -17.57 7.97
C THR A 55 -5.47 -18.46 7.05
N SER A 56 -5.45 -19.79 7.30
CA SER A 56 -6.28 -20.74 6.57
C SER A 56 -7.79 -20.47 6.78
N PRO A 57 -8.65 -20.91 5.87
CA PRO A 57 -10.09 -20.81 6.05
C PRO A 57 -10.56 -21.37 7.40
N GLU A 58 -9.96 -22.47 7.84
CA GLU A 58 -10.28 -23.13 9.11
C GLU A 58 -9.95 -22.23 10.31
N ALA A 59 -8.83 -21.49 10.27
CA ALA A 59 -8.46 -20.55 11.32
C ALA A 59 -9.40 -19.33 11.34
N LEU A 60 -9.83 -18.86 10.17
CA LEU A 60 -10.77 -17.75 10.05
C LEU A 60 -12.19 -18.12 10.51
N ASP A 61 -12.63 -19.35 10.25
CA ASP A 61 -13.94 -19.85 10.70
C ASP A 61 -14.06 -19.96 12.22
N LEU A 62 -12.94 -20.01 12.94
CA LEU A 62 -12.91 -20.03 14.41
C LEU A 62 -13.03 -18.63 15.03
N MET A 63 -12.95 -17.56 14.25
CA MET A 63 -13.05 -16.18 14.76
C MET A 63 -14.49 -15.88 15.18
N ASP A 64 -14.66 -15.31 16.40
CA ASP A 64 -15.94 -14.80 16.82
C ASP A 64 -16.21 -13.41 16.21
N GLU A 65 -17.12 -13.35 15.25
CA GLU A 65 -17.46 -12.10 14.55
C GLU A 65 -17.93 -10.97 15.49
N ARG A 66 -18.43 -11.31 16.70
CA ARG A 66 -18.85 -10.31 17.69
C ARG A 66 -17.67 -9.54 18.29
N THR A 67 -16.49 -10.15 18.33
CA THR A 67 -15.28 -9.54 18.90
C THR A 67 -14.47 -8.76 17.85
N LEU A 68 -14.75 -8.96 16.55
CA LEU A 68 -14.05 -8.24 15.49
C LEU A 68 -14.12 -6.71 15.72
N PRO A 69 -13.02 -5.98 15.51
CA PRO A 69 -12.98 -4.52 15.69
C PRO A 69 -13.72 -3.78 14.57
N MET A 70 -13.97 -2.50 14.77
CA MET A 70 -14.39 -1.60 13.68
C MET A 70 -13.22 -1.46 12.68
N TYR A 71 -13.55 -1.47 11.40
CA TYR A 71 -12.60 -1.32 10.30
C TYR A 71 -12.98 -0.13 9.42
N THR A 72 -12.07 0.82 9.24
CA THR A 72 -12.24 1.91 8.27
C THR A 72 -11.61 1.51 6.94
N ILE A 73 -12.37 1.67 5.86
CA ILE A 73 -11.91 1.49 4.48
C ILE A 73 -11.92 2.86 3.81
N LEU A 74 -10.77 3.34 3.38
CA LEU A 74 -10.63 4.58 2.62
C LEU A 74 -10.55 4.25 1.13
N VAL A 75 -11.39 4.89 0.34
CA VAL A 75 -11.41 4.74 -1.12
C VAL A 75 -11.33 6.13 -1.74
N PRO A 76 -10.13 6.61 -2.07
CA PRO A 76 -9.97 7.87 -2.80
C PRO A 76 -10.44 7.70 -4.25
N LEU A 77 -11.24 8.64 -4.73
CA LEU A 77 -11.93 8.60 -6.02
C LEU A 77 -11.72 9.91 -6.78
N PHE A 78 -11.28 9.82 -8.03
CA PHE A 78 -11.16 10.97 -8.92
C PHE A 78 -11.35 10.57 -10.38
N ARG A 79 -12.45 11.02 -11.01
CA ARG A 79 -12.85 10.70 -12.39
C ARG A 79 -13.05 9.20 -12.64
N GLU A 80 -13.72 8.55 -11.70
CA GLU A 80 -13.89 7.09 -11.69
C GLU A 80 -15.37 6.66 -11.67
N ALA A 81 -16.28 7.48 -12.17
CA ALA A 81 -17.71 7.20 -12.20
C ALA A 81 -18.06 5.81 -12.76
N ALA A 82 -17.35 5.35 -13.80
CA ALA A 82 -17.62 4.08 -14.46
C ALA A 82 -17.33 2.84 -13.61
N VAL A 83 -16.46 2.94 -12.60
CA VAL A 83 -16.07 1.79 -11.76
C VAL A 83 -16.85 1.68 -10.46
N ILE A 84 -17.60 2.73 -10.06
CA ILE A 84 -18.36 2.79 -8.80
C ILE A 84 -19.24 1.55 -8.56
N PRO A 85 -20.05 1.06 -9.52
CA PRO A 85 -20.88 -0.12 -9.28
C PRO A 85 -20.06 -1.38 -8.92
N TYR A 86 -18.92 -1.57 -9.57
CA TYR A 86 -18.03 -2.71 -9.31
C TYR A 86 -17.32 -2.58 -7.98
N LEU A 87 -16.88 -1.37 -7.62
CA LEU A 87 -16.27 -1.04 -6.33
C LEU A 87 -17.24 -1.36 -5.18
N VAL A 88 -18.47 -0.86 -5.25
CA VAL A 88 -19.50 -1.09 -4.22
C VAL A 88 -19.77 -2.59 -4.07
N GLN A 89 -19.92 -3.30 -5.19
CA GLN A 89 -20.10 -4.75 -5.17
C GLN A 89 -18.89 -5.47 -4.54
N GLY A 90 -17.67 -5.08 -4.90
CA GLY A 90 -16.43 -5.66 -4.40
C GLY A 90 -16.32 -5.50 -2.87
N ILE A 91 -16.52 -4.29 -2.35
CA ILE A 91 -16.48 -4.03 -0.90
C ILE A 91 -17.62 -4.75 -0.17
N ASN A 92 -18.81 -4.83 -0.76
CA ASN A 92 -19.91 -5.59 -0.18
C ASN A 92 -19.66 -7.10 -0.14
N SER A 93 -18.78 -7.64 -0.98
CA SER A 93 -18.41 -9.05 -0.99
C SER A 93 -17.40 -9.44 0.09
N LEU A 94 -16.81 -8.45 0.79
CA LEU A 94 -15.89 -8.71 1.90
C LEU A 94 -16.61 -9.49 3.01
N ASP A 95 -15.97 -10.55 3.46
CA ASP A 95 -16.42 -11.38 4.59
C ASP A 95 -16.07 -10.68 5.92
N TYR A 96 -16.86 -9.67 6.24
CA TYR A 96 -16.73 -8.89 7.48
C TYR A 96 -18.11 -8.36 7.89
N PRO A 97 -18.46 -8.32 9.20
CA PRO A 97 -19.75 -7.81 9.64
C PRO A 97 -19.97 -6.37 9.18
N LYS A 98 -21.00 -6.12 8.38
CA LYS A 98 -21.28 -4.80 7.79
C LYS A 98 -21.48 -3.71 8.83
N THR A 99 -21.97 -4.07 10.03
CA THR A 99 -22.10 -3.15 11.18
C THR A 99 -20.77 -2.70 11.77
N LYS A 100 -19.68 -3.36 11.40
CA LYS A 100 -18.31 -3.07 11.84
C LYS A 100 -17.44 -2.49 10.73
N LEU A 101 -18.04 -2.11 9.58
CA LEU A 101 -17.39 -1.41 8.50
C LEU A 101 -17.72 0.08 8.50
N ASP A 102 -16.70 0.91 8.30
CA ASP A 102 -16.80 2.35 8.05
C ASP A 102 -16.12 2.62 6.69
N VAL A 103 -16.91 2.46 5.61
CA VAL A 103 -16.41 2.63 4.24
C VAL A 103 -16.53 4.09 3.84
N ARG A 104 -15.43 4.74 3.52
CA ARG A 104 -15.35 6.17 3.20
C ARG A 104 -14.99 6.33 1.74
N LEU A 105 -15.97 6.72 0.92
CA LEU A 105 -15.81 7.05 -0.48
C LEU A 105 -15.39 8.52 -0.59
N LEU A 106 -14.10 8.77 -0.86
CA LEU A 106 -13.50 10.10 -0.82
C LEU A 106 -13.50 10.70 -2.23
N CYS A 107 -14.51 11.50 -2.55
CA CYS A 107 -14.66 12.13 -3.85
C CYS A 107 -14.16 13.59 -3.79
N GLU A 108 -13.32 14.00 -4.73
CA GLU A 108 -12.87 15.39 -4.83
C GLU A 108 -14.05 16.31 -5.18
N GLU A 109 -14.12 17.50 -4.56
CA GLU A 109 -15.22 18.47 -4.72
C GLU A 109 -15.49 18.87 -6.18
N GLU A 110 -14.47 18.81 -7.04
CA GLU A 110 -14.57 19.18 -8.45
C GLU A 110 -15.11 18.06 -9.36
N ASP A 111 -15.33 16.86 -8.80
CA ASP A 111 -15.70 15.66 -9.56
C ASP A 111 -17.18 15.30 -9.38
N ASP A 112 -18.04 16.17 -9.91
CA ASP A 112 -19.50 15.99 -9.85
C ASP A 112 -19.95 14.67 -10.48
N GLU A 113 -19.27 14.19 -11.54
CA GLU A 113 -19.64 12.98 -12.27
C GLU A 113 -19.46 11.73 -11.40
N THR A 114 -18.29 11.60 -10.74
CA THR A 114 -18.04 10.49 -9.82
C THR A 114 -18.94 10.58 -8.59
N TYR A 115 -19.15 11.78 -8.04
CA TYR A 115 -20.04 11.96 -6.90
C TYR A 115 -21.48 11.57 -7.24
N GLN A 116 -22.00 11.99 -8.42
CA GLN A 116 -23.34 11.60 -8.84
C GLN A 116 -23.46 10.08 -9.04
N ALA A 117 -22.43 9.44 -9.63
CA ALA A 117 -22.39 7.99 -9.76
C ALA A 117 -22.44 7.27 -8.42
N ILE A 118 -21.84 7.83 -7.36
CA ILE A 118 -21.92 7.33 -5.99
C ILE A 118 -23.35 7.45 -5.45
N ILE A 119 -23.96 8.61 -5.59
CA ILE A 119 -25.31 8.88 -5.05
C ILE A 119 -26.40 8.06 -5.78
N ASP A 120 -26.19 7.78 -7.06
CA ASP A 120 -27.10 6.95 -7.85
C ASP A 120 -27.07 5.46 -7.44
N GLN A 121 -26.09 5.03 -6.62
CA GLN A 121 -26.10 3.72 -6.00
C GLN A 121 -27.00 3.73 -4.76
N ASP A 122 -27.78 2.69 -4.57
CA ASP A 122 -28.49 2.44 -3.30
C ASP A 122 -27.49 1.91 -2.26
N LEU A 123 -26.68 2.84 -1.70
CA LEU A 123 -25.58 2.50 -0.83
C LEU A 123 -26.05 1.94 0.50
N PRO A 124 -25.54 0.78 0.95
CA PRO A 124 -25.76 0.28 2.30
C PRO A 124 -25.26 1.26 3.38
N PRO A 125 -25.82 1.20 4.61
CA PRO A 125 -25.56 2.19 5.67
C PRO A 125 -24.10 2.30 6.14
N HIS A 126 -23.26 1.33 5.83
CA HIS A 126 -21.84 1.33 6.18
C HIS A 126 -20.97 2.11 5.18
N PHE A 127 -21.54 2.58 4.06
CA PHE A 127 -20.87 3.46 3.10
C PHE A 127 -21.15 4.92 3.45
N ASN A 128 -20.09 5.71 3.49
CA ASN A 128 -20.10 7.13 3.79
C ASN A 128 -19.45 7.91 2.64
N PRO A 129 -20.23 8.46 1.70
CA PRO A 129 -19.69 9.40 0.70
C PRO A 129 -19.19 10.67 1.39
N ILE A 130 -17.96 11.07 1.07
CA ILE A 130 -17.30 12.24 1.64
C ILE A 130 -16.79 13.12 0.50
N ILE A 131 -17.23 14.37 0.46
CA ILE A 131 -16.67 15.37 -0.45
C ILE A 131 -15.38 15.90 0.18
N VAL A 132 -14.28 15.74 -0.54
CA VAL A 132 -12.97 16.26 -0.16
C VAL A 132 -12.81 17.66 -0.72
N PRO A 133 -12.67 18.71 0.11
CA PRO A 133 -12.57 20.07 -0.36
C PRO A 133 -11.38 20.28 -1.31
N ALA A 134 -11.59 21.13 -2.32
CA ALA A 134 -10.53 21.55 -3.23
C ALA A 134 -9.40 22.24 -2.44
N SER A 135 -8.18 21.76 -2.59
CA SER A 135 -6.98 22.36 -1.98
C SER A 135 -5.71 21.84 -2.66
N ASP A 136 -4.63 22.61 -2.57
CA ASP A 136 -3.32 22.17 -3.05
C ASP A 136 -2.53 21.43 -1.95
N PRO A 137 -1.87 20.32 -2.29
CA PRO A 137 -1.89 19.61 -3.57
C PRO A 137 -3.15 18.75 -3.70
N GLN A 138 -3.68 18.60 -4.92
CA GLN A 138 -4.78 17.67 -5.19
C GLN A 138 -4.21 16.28 -5.46
N THR A 139 -4.13 15.46 -4.41
CA THR A 139 -3.46 14.16 -4.45
C THR A 139 -4.22 13.11 -3.63
N LYS A 140 -4.02 11.83 -3.97
CA LYS A 140 -4.57 10.69 -3.23
C LYS A 140 -4.27 10.77 -1.71
N PRO A 141 -3.03 11.00 -1.26
CA PRO A 141 -2.73 11.09 0.17
C PRO A 141 -3.45 12.25 0.86
N LYS A 142 -3.67 13.40 0.18
CA LYS A 142 -4.49 14.49 0.73
C LYS A 142 -5.94 14.02 0.99
N ALA A 143 -6.56 13.33 0.03
CA ALA A 143 -7.90 12.80 0.18
C ALA A 143 -7.98 11.77 1.30
N CYS A 144 -7.00 10.85 1.38
CA CYS A 144 -6.90 9.86 2.47
C CYS A 144 -6.77 10.54 3.83
N ASN A 145 -5.91 11.56 3.98
CA ASN A 145 -5.75 12.30 5.24
C ASN A 145 -7.05 13.03 5.64
N TYR A 146 -7.78 13.58 4.68
CA TYR A 146 -9.10 14.15 4.95
C TYR A 146 -10.08 13.06 5.40
N GLY A 147 -10.05 11.92 4.74
CA GLY A 147 -10.87 10.76 5.07
C GLY A 147 -10.58 10.15 6.44
N LEU A 148 -9.40 10.38 7.04
CA LEU A 148 -9.11 9.94 8.42
C LEU A 148 -9.90 10.74 9.47
N GLN A 149 -10.35 11.94 9.15
CA GLN A 149 -11.09 12.77 10.10
C GLN A 149 -12.44 12.10 10.44
N GLY A 150 -12.59 11.70 11.69
CA GLY A 150 -13.77 10.97 12.16
C GLY A 150 -13.83 9.50 11.73
N ALA A 151 -12.75 8.90 11.27
CA ALA A 151 -12.64 7.45 11.08
C ALA A 151 -12.93 6.71 12.39
N LYS A 152 -13.70 5.62 12.29
CA LYS A 152 -14.21 4.89 13.45
C LYS A 152 -13.48 3.58 13.71
N GLY A 153 -12.66 3.15 12.75
CA GLY A 153 -11.96 1.88 12.81
C GLY A 153 -10.81 1.88 13.81
N GLU A 154 -10.55 0.75 14.40
CA GLU A 154 -9.28 0.45 15.08
C GLU A 154 -8.17 0.28 14.03
N TYR A 155 -8.55 -0.33 12.92
CA TYR A 155 -7.70 -0.50 11.74
C TYR A 155 -8.24 0.31 10.57
N VAL A 156 -7.33 0.71 9.69
CA VAL A 156 -7.64 1.39 8.42
C VAL A 156 -6.95 0.67 7.28
N VAL A 157 -7.61 0.60 6.13
CA VAL A 157 -7.05 0.13 4.87
C VAL A 157 -7.42 1.08 3.75
N ILE A 158 -6.52 1.25 2.76
CA ILE A 158 -6.80 1.95 1.52
C ILE A 158 -7.07 0.90 0.44
N TYR A 159 -8.12 1.09 -0.34
CA TYR A 159 -8.35 0.40 -1.60
C TYR A 159 -8.47 1.42 -2.73
N ASP A 160 -7.82 1.14 -3.85
CA ASP A 160 -8.04 1.87 -5.08
C ASP A 160 -9.36 1.42 -5.73
N ALA A 161 -9.96 2.25 -6.58
CA ALA A 161 -11.28 1.99 -7.14
C ALA A 161 -11.36 0.70 -7.98
N GLU A 162 -10.26 0.31 -8.61
CA GLU A 162 -10.13 -0.91 -9.39
C GLU A 162 -9.73 -2.16 -8.60
N ASP A 163 -9.44 -2.02 -7.31
CA ASP A 163 -9.00 -3.14 -6.49
C ASP A 163 -10.06 -4.23 -6.34
N ARG A 164 -9.56 -5.46 -6.27
CA ARG A 164 -10.35 -6.66 -6.00
C ARG A 164 -9.75 -7.41 -4.82
N PRO A 165 -9.99 -6.95 -3.60
CA PRO A 165 -9.44 -7.59 -2.41
C PRO A 165 -10.02 -9.00 -2.23
N ASP A 166 -9.22 -9.88 -1.62
CA ASP A 166 -9.71 -11.18 -1.15
C ASP A 166 -10.88 -10.95 -0.16
N PRO A 167 -12.03 -11.60 -0.32
CA PRO A 167 -13.15 -11.46 0.59
C PRO A 167 -12.78 -11.60 2.07
N ALA A 168 -11.84 -12.48 2.41
CA ALA A 168 -11.38 -12.72 3.77
C ALA A 168 -10.24 -11.78 4.22
N GLN A 169 -9.80 -10.82 3.38
CA GLN A 169 -8.59 -10.03 3.65
C GLN A 169 -8.64 -9.28 4.99
N LEU A 170 -9.79 -8.70 5.35
CA LEU A 170 -9.93 -7.98 6.62
C LEU A 170 -9.83 -8.92 7.82
N LYS A 171 -10.47 -10.10 7.78
CA LYS A 171 -10.36 -11.11 8.84
C LYS A 171 -8.92 -11.62 8.98
N LYS A 172 -8.24 -11.87 7.85
CA LYS A 172 -6.82 -12.24 7.84
C LYS A 172 -5.97 -11.18 8.52
N ALA A 173 -6.18 -9.90 8.20
CA ALA A 173 -5.44 -8.80 8.81
C ALA A 173 -5.68 -8.72 10.33
N VAL A 174 -6.94 -8.84 10.79
CA VAL A 174 -7.25 -8.85 12.22
C VAL A 174 -6.58 -10.03 12.92
N LEU A 175 -6.72 -11.24 12.36
CA LEU A 175 -6.09 -12.44 12.93
C LEU A 175 -4.56 -12.28 13.03
N MET A 176 -3.95 -11.64 12.04
CA MET A 176 -2.53 -11.35 12.09
C MET A 176 -2.19 -10.34 13.19
N PHE A 177 -2.91 -9.22 13.30
CA PHE A 177 -2.69 -8.21 14.35
C PHE A 177 -2.81 -8.80 15.75
N ASP A 178 -3.73 -9.74 15.96
CA ASP A 178 -3.92 -10.42 17.26
C ASP A 178 -2.77 -11.36 17.61
N ASN A 179 -1.96 -11.80 16.63
CA ASN A 179 -0.93 -12.82 16.81
C ASN A 179 0.51 -12.34 16.51
N VAL A 180 0.69 -11.07 16.11
CA VAL A 180 2.02 -10.47 15.92
C VAL A 180 2.45 -9.65 17.12
N ASP A 181 3.73 -9.30 17.15
CA ASP A 181 4.29 -8.38 18.13
C ASP A 181 3.62 -7.00 18.06
N GLU A 182 3.41 -6.33 19.20
CA GLU A 182 2.75 -5.03 19.28
C GLU A 182 3.46 -3.94 18.47
N SER A 183 4.76 -4.07 18.23
CA SER A 183 5.53 -3.15 17.38
C SER A 183 5.11 -3.22 15.91
N ILE A 184 4.43 -4.30 15.49
CA ILE A 184 3.88 -4.41 14.14
C ILE A 184 2.55 -3.65 14.08
N VAL A 185 2.58 -2.54 13.37
CA VAL A 185 1.44 -1.62 13.23
C VAL A 185 0.88 -1.55 11.82
N CYS A 186 1.58 -2.15 10.88
CA CYS A 186 1.15 -2.23 9.48
C CYS A 186 1.30 -3.65 8.94
N ILE A 187 0.29 -4.10 8.20
CA ILE A 187 0.28 -5.37 7.47
C ILE A 187 0.04 -5.05 6.00
N GLN A 188 1.02 -5.32 5.16
CA GLN A 188 0.90 -5.16 3.71
C GLN A 188 0.40 -6.46 3.09
N ALA A 189 -0.76 -6.43 2.44
CA ALA A 189 -1.23 -7.55 1.64
C ALA A 189 -0.44 -7.66 0.33
N LYS A 190 -0.37 -8.87 -0.21
CA LYS A 190 0.22 -9.09 -1.53
C LYS A 190 -0.61 -8.44 -2.61
N LEU A 191 0.07 -7.76 -3.53
CA LEU A 191 -0.54 -7.18 -4.71
C LEU A 191 -0.14 -7.98 -5.95
N ASN A 192 -1.09 -8.19 -6.86
CA ASN A 192 -0.82 -8.70 -8.19
C ASN A 192 -1.93 -8.28 -9.16
N PHE A 193 -1.69 -8.41 -10.45
CA PHE A 193 -2.62 -8.04 -11.50
C PHE A 193 -3.61 -9.16 -11.80
N PHE A 194 -4.91 -8.86 -11.80
CA PHE A 194 -5.95 -9.84 -12.18
C PHE A 194 -5.95 -10.15 -13.70
N ASN A 195 -5.40 -9.25 -14.52
CA ASN A 195 -5.38 -9.35 -15.98
C ASN A 195 -4.07 -9.93 -16.55
N GLN A 196 -3.37 -10.76 -15.80
CA GLN A 196 -2.04 -11.33 -16.12
C GLN A 196 -1.95 -11.95 -17.52
N GLN A 197 -3.05 -12.52 -18.03
CA GLN A 197 -3.05 -13.27 -19.29
C GLN A 197 -3.44 -12.43 -20.51
N THR A 198 -3.69 -11.13 -20.35
CA THR A 198 -4.19 -10.27 -21.44
C THR A 198 -3.16 -10.10 -22.55
N ASN A 199 -1.90 -9.82 -22.23
CA ASN A 199 -0.83 -9.64 -23.19
C ASN A 199 0.56 -9.88 -22.55
N PHE A 200 1.62 -9.73 -23.36
CA PHE A 200 3.00 -9.93 -22.90
C PHE A 200 3.39 -8.96 -21.77
N LEU A 201 3.02 -7.69 -21.86
CA LEU A 201 3.35 -6.69 -20.84
C LEU A 201 2.69 -6.98 -19.51
N THR A 202 1.41 -7.35 -19.51
CA THR A 202 0.69 -7.69 -18.27
C THR A 202 1.28 -8.93 -17.59
N ARG A 203 1.77 -9.91 -18.37
CA ARG A 203 2.51 -11.07 -17.82
C ARG A 203 3.84 -10.65 -17.21
N TRP A 204 4.57 -9.76 -17.87
CA TRP A 204 5.85 -9.26 -17.37
C TRP A 204 5.67 -8.53 -16.04
N PHE A 205 4.72 -7.58 -15.98
CA PHE A 205 4.40 -6.86 -14.75
C PHE A 205 3.94 -7.81 -13.62
N SER A 206 3.15 -8.83 -13.93
CA SER A 206 2.73 -9.82 -12.93
C SER A 206 3.92 -10.61 -12.36
N ILE A 207 4.92 -10.96 -13.19
CA ILE A 207 6.15 -11.63 -12.73
C ILE A 207 6.96 -10.68 -11.83
N GLU A 208 7.08 -9.41 -12.21
CA GLU A 208 7.79 -8.40 -11.42
C GLU A 208 7.14 -8.17 -10.05
N TYR A 209 5.80 -8.08 -10.03
CA TYR A 209 5.04 -7.96 -8.78
C TYR A 209 5.15 -9.22 -7.92
N SER A 210 5.07 -10.40 -8.52
CA SER A 210 5.30 -11.65 -7.78
C SER A 210 6.71 -11.70 -7.19
N MET A 211 7.73 -11.28 -7.94
CA MET A 211 9.09 -11.22 -7.40
C MET A 211 9.18 -10.23 -6.22
N LEU A 212 8.51 -9.08 -6.32
CA LEU A 212 8.50 -8.08 -5.26
C LEU A 212 7.74 -8.59 -4.02
N PHE A 213 6.48 -9.00 -4.19
CA PHE A 213 5.59 -9.32 -3.08
C PHE A 213 5.74 -10.75 -2.54
N ASP A 214 6.31 -11.69 -3.31
CA ASP A 214 6.53 -13.06 -2.86
C ASP A 214 7.95 -13.33 -2.36
N LEU A 215 8.93 -12.49 -2.74
CA LEU A 215 10.34 -12.72 -2.37
C LEU A 215 11.00 -11.53 -1.70
N VAL A 216 10.97 -10.34 -2.33
CA VAL A 216 11.75 -9.20 -1.84
C VAL A 216 11.18 -8.64 -0.55
N LEU A 217 9.89 -8.25 -0.55
CA LEU A 217 9.24 -7.67 0.64
C LEU A 217 9.18 -8.66 1.83
N PRO A 218 8.79 -9.93 1.64
CA PRO A 218 8.89 -10.92 2.71
C PRO A 218 10.32 -11.14 3.23
N GLY A 219 11.32 -10.99 2.35
CA GLY A 219 12.72 -11.06 2.76
C GLY A 219 13.15 -9.86 3.61
N LEU A 220 12.67 -8.66 3.30
CA LEU A 220 12.87 -7.48 4.14
C LEU A 220 12.20 -7.66 5.50
N ASP A 221 10.96 -8.18 5.52
CA ASP A 221 10.24 -8.51 6.76
C ASP A 221 11.03 -9.49 7.64
N ALA A 222 11.49 -10.60 7.07
CA ALA A 222 12.32 -11.60 7.77
C ALA A 222 13.57 -10.99 8.41
N ARG A 223 14.15 -9.98 7.78
CA ARG A 223 15.33 -9.26 8.24
C ARG A 223 15.03 -8.09 9.18
N LYS A 224 13.74 -7.78 9.37
CA LYS A 224 13.26 -6.60 10.10
C LYS A 224 13.74 -5.28 9.48
N ASP A 225 13.98 -5.28 8.18
CA ASP A 225 14.35 -4.09 7.41
C ASP A 225 13.09 -3.26 7.11
N PRO A 226 13.22 -1.93 6.82
CA PRO A 226 12.07 -1.12 6.42
C PRO A 226 11.42 -1.66 5.15
N ILE A 227 10.09 -1.78 5.16
CA ILE A 227 9.31 -2.23 4.02
C ILE A 227 8.73 -1.00 3.32
N PRO A 228 9.09 -0.72 2.05
CA PRO A 228 8.38 0.25 1.25
C PRO A 228 6.98 -0.30 0.97
N LEU A 229 5.94 0.39 1.45
CA LEU A 229 4.57 -0.04 1.27
C LEU A 229 4.15 0.09 -0.20
N GLY A 230 3.26 -0.79 -0.64
CA GLY A 230 2.55 -0.62 -1.91
C GLY A 230 1.40 0.38 -1.78
N GLY A 231 0.89 0.88 -2.91
CA GLY A 231 -0.10 1.95 -2.96
C GLY A 231 -1.50 1.59 -2.45
N THR A 232 -1.76 0.33 -2.11
CA THR A 232 -3.07 -0.16 -1.70
C THR A 232 -2.95 -1.39 -0.79
N SER A 233 -4.05 -1.81 -0.18
CA SER A 233 -4.13 -3.00 0.69
C SER A 233 -3.14 -2.96 1.86
N ASN A 234 -2.87 -1.78 2.37
CA ASN A 234 -2.12 -1.53 3.59
C ASN A 234 -3.09 -1.49 4.76
N HIS A 235 -3.02 -2.48 5.62
CA HIS A 235 -3.81 -2.55 6.85
C HIS A 235 -2.99 -1.95 7.98
N ILE A 236 -3.45 -0.84 8.58
CA ILE A 236 -2.66 -0.06 9.52
C ILE A 236 -3.47 0.19 10.79
N LYS A 237 -2.84 0.11 11.95
CA LYS A 237 -3.43 0.56 13.20
C LYS A 237 -3.65 2.08 13.12
N LEU A 238 -4.91 2.51 13.23
CA LEU A 238 -5.29 3.92 13.01
C LEU A 238 -4.56 4.89 13.93
N LYS A 239 -4.40 4.51 15.19
CA LYS A 239 -3.74 5.33 16.19
C LYS A 239 -2.29 5.63 15.79
N GLU A 240 -1.53 4.60 15.46
CA GLU A 240 -0.10 4.71 15.11
C GLU A 240 0.09 5.40 13.76
N LEU A 241 -0.83 5.22 12.81
CA LEU A 241 -0.83 5.98 11.56
C LEU A 241 -0.95 7.49 11.80
N VAL A 242 -1.87 7.90 12.67
CA VAL A 242 -2.06 9.32 13.03
C VAL A 242 -0.83 9.85 13.79
N GLU A 243 -0.24 9.05 14.65
CA GLU A 243 0.95 9.40 15.45
C GLU A 243 2.16 9.73 14.57
N VAL A 244 2.37 9.00 13.47
CA VAL A 244 3.47 9.29 12.51
C VAL A 244 3.12 10.36 11.50
N GLY A 245 1.94 10.99 11.59
CA GLY A 245 1.50 12.08 10.73
C GLY A 245 0.84 11.65 9.43
N ALA A 246 0.35 10.41 9.34
CA ALA A 246 -0.35 9.82 8.20
C ALA A 246 0.46 9.96 6.88
N TRP A 247 -0.17 10.20 5.73
CA TRP A 247 0.52 10.29 4.44
C TRP A 247 0.98 11.72 4.15
N ASP A 248 2.17 11.87 3.55
CA ASP A 248 2.65 13.17 3.06
C ASP A 248 1.97 13.51 1.73
N PRO A 249 1.10 14.54 1.67
CA PRO A 249 0.39 14.90 0.44
C PRO A 249 1.27 15.46 -0.67
N TYR A 250 2.50 15.87 -0.35
CA TYR A 250 3.47 16.42 -1.32
C TYR A 250 4.44 15.37 -1.86
N ASN A 251 4.39 14.13 -1.34
CA ASN A 251 5.24 13.04 -1.77
C ASN A 251 4.55 12.18 -2.84
N VAL A 252 5.24 11.93 -3.95
CA VAL A 252 4.71 11.09 -5.06
C VAL A 252 4.75 9.60 -4.73
N THR A 253 5.56 9.21 -3.75
CA THR A 253 5.72 7.84 -3.26
C THR A 253 5.35 7.77 -1.77
N GLU A 254 4.21 8.34 -1.43
CA GLU A 254 3.74 8.55 -0.07
C GLU A 254 3.64 7.26 0.76
N ASP A 255 3.31 6.14 0.10
CA ASP A 255 3.19 4.84 0.77
C ASP A 255 4.56 4.28 1.13
N ALA A 256 5.52 4.33 0.20
CA ALA A 256 6.89 3.91 0.48
C ALA A 256 7.54 4.79 1.57
N ASP A 257 7.28 6.09 1.54
CA ASP A 257 7.69 7.05 2.57
C ASP A 257 7.06 6.70 3.93
N LEU A 258 5.76 6.41 3.97
CA LEU A 258 5.08 6.00 5.19
C LEU A 258 5.72 4.76 5.80
N GLY A 259 6.04 3.74 4.99
CA GLY A 259 6.73 2.54 5.45
C GLY A 259 8.07 2.83 6.11
N VAL A 260 8.84 3.77 5.56
CA VAL A 260 10.12 4.22 6.13
C VAL A 260 9.89 5.01 7.43
N ARG A 261 8.91 5.93 7.48
CA ARG A 261 8.59 6.72 8.67
C ARG A 261 8.08 5.85 9.82
N LEU A 262 7.26 4.83 9.55
CA LEU A 262 6.87 3.85 10.56
C LEU A 262 8.09 3.17 11.16
N HIS A 263 9.03 2.72 10.33
CA HIS A 263 10.26 2.09 10.80
C HIS A 263 11.14 3.06 11.63
N GLN A 264 11.27 4.31 11.20
CA GLN A 264 12.02 5.35 11.94
C GLN A 264 11.38 5.69 13.30
N ALA A 265 10.06 5.56 13.41
CA ALA A 265 9.33 5.72 14.68
C ALA A 265 9.45 4.49 15.61
N GLY A 266 10.16 3.45 15.19
CA GLY A 266 10.34 2.21 15.96
C GLY A 266 9.25 1.16 15.72
N TYR A 267 8.32 1.41 14.81
CA TYR A 267 7.29 0.47 14.38
C TYR A 267 7.78 -0.47 13.28
N ARG A 268 7.02 -1.51 13.04
CA ARG A 268 7.33 -2.50 12.02
C ARG A 268 6.12 -2.74 11.12
N THR A 269 6.44 -3.10 9.89
CA THR A 269 5.49 -3.65 8.92
C THR A 269 5.76 -5.13 8.73
N THR A 270 4.73 -5.95 8.54
CA THR A 270 4.83 -7.35 8.13
C THR A 270 4.02 -7.59 6.85
N MET A 271 4.31 -8.70 6.19
CA MET A 271 3.64 -9.10 4.95
C MET A 271 2.52 -10.10 5.25
N MET A 272 1.35 -9.90 4.62
CA MET A 272 0.26 -10.89 4.60
C MET A 272 0.34 -11.73 3.33
N ASN A 273 0.19 -13.05 3.48
CA ASN A 273 0.18 -13.98 2.34
C ASN A 273 -1.20 -14.08 1.69
#